data_91be50466f97e4e000279e5ab2b80c60
#
_entry.id   91be50466f97e4e000279e5ab2b80c60
#
_cell.length_a   1.000
_cell.length_b   1.000
_cell.length_c   1.000
_cell.angle_alpha   90.00
_cell.angle_beta   90.00
_cell.angle_gamma   90.00
#
_symmetry.space_group_name_H-M   'P 1'
#
loop_
_entity.id
_entity.type
_entity.pdbx_description
1 polymer ?
#
loop_
_entity_poly.entity_id
_entity_poly.type
_entity_poly.pdbx_seq_one_letter_code
_entity_poly.pdbx_strand_id
1 'polypeptide(L)'
;MSIQNVEAEKTVLGSLLLDGELIKECRLTEQYFSLSVHKSIFQLMRKMEEEGQPIDLVTFISRVDPKFLEGIGGMEYFIGLMDGVPTTANFSYYEGLVRGAWKMYQAGVLGHKMGERLIAEKNEKIIGETITALCELEEKDCVCEFDLKDALVDLYEELHQDAKEITGIETGYTSLNKMTCGLQEGDFVVLGARPSMGKTAFALNVGLHAAKSGAAVGLFSLEMSSKQLLKRMASCVGEVSGGRLKNPKHRFAIEDWEKVSKAFAEIGELPFEIYDNAGVTVQDIWMQTRKLKRKDGDKKILVIVDYLQLITGDPKHKGNRFQEISEISRKLKVLARELNVCVVALSQLSRSVEARQDKRPLLSDLRETGQIEQDADVIMLMYREDYYDKETVQKEMTEIHVAKHRNGPVGSFKLRFLKEFGRFVEVG
;
A
#
# COMPACT_ATOMS: atom_id res chain seq x y z
N MET A 1 -32.18 7.85 15.84
CA MET A 1 -32.20 6.51 15.16
C MET A 1 -31.07 5.70 15.78
N SER A 2 -31.36 4.48 16.25
CA SER A 2 -30.33 3.58 16.78
C SER A 2 -29.43 3.13 15.61
N ILE A 3 -28.13 3.31 15.73
CA ILE A 3 -27.13 2.83 14.76
C ILE A 3 -27.10 1.28 14.76
N GLN A 4 -27.63 0.66 15.82
CA GLN A 4 -27.68 -0.78 16.01
C GLN A 4 -28.85 -1.40 15.25
N ASN A 5 -28.63 -2.55 14.60
CA ASN A 5 -29.66 -3.25 13.83
C ASN A 5 -30.10 -4.54 14.53
N VAL A 6 -30.97 -4.36 15.56
CA VAL A 6 -31.45 -5.46 16.39
C VAL A 6 -32.23 -6.52 15.59
N GLU A 7 -32.94 -6.11 14.54
CA GLU A 7 -33.69 -7.06 13.69
C GLU A 7 -32.77 -7.96 12.89
N ALA A 8 -31.66 -7.41 12.37
CA ALA A 8 -30.64 -8.24 11.72
C ALA A 8 -29.95 -9.20 12.71
N GLU A 9 -29.70 -8.76 13.96
CA GLU A 9 -29.17 -9.63 15.02
C GLU A 9 -30.10 -10.81 15.30
N LYS A 10 -31.44 -10.56 15.44
CA LYS A 10 -32.45 -11.59 15.62
C LYS A 10 -32.48 -12.58 14.44
N THR A 11 -32.41 -12.06 13.21
CA THR A 11 -32.42 -12.89 12.01
C THR A 11 -31.18 -13.79 11.93
N VAL A 12 -30.00 -13.28 12.30
CA VAL A 12 -28.78 -14.10 12.38
C VAL A 12 -28.92 -15.21 13.41
N LEU A 13 -29.34 -14.89 14.65
CA LEU A 13 -29.51 -15.87 15.71
C LEU A 13 -30.60 -16.92 15.37
N GLY A 14 -31.72 -16.48 14.78
CA GLY A 14 -32.76 -17.36 14.32
C GLY A 14 -32.32 -18.30 13.19
N SER A 15 -31.49 -17.77 12.25
CA SER A 15 -30.93 -18.60 11.18
C SER A 15 -30.00 -19.70 11.72
N LEU A 16 -29.19 -19.39 12.73
CA LEU A 16 -28.31 -20.35 13.38
C LEU A 16 -29.09 -21.45 14.16
N LEU A 17 -30.28 -21.13 14.68
CA LEU A 17 -31.16 -22.12 15.32
C LEU A 17 -31.86 -22.99 14.31
N LEU A 18 -32.16 -22.48 13.09
CA LEU A 18 -32.77 -23.22 12.00
C LEU A 18 -31.78 -24.12 11.28
N ASP A 19 -30.56 -23.64 11.09
CA ASP A 19 -29.48 -24.34 10.44
C ASP A 19 -28.16 -24.10 11.20
N GLY A 20 -27.85 -25.02 12.11
CA GLY A 20 -26.67 -24.93 12.99
C GLY A 20 -25.33 -25.01 12.26
N GLU A 21 -25.29 -25.55 11.03
CA GLU A 21 -24.03 -25.62 10.26
C GLU A 21 -23.53 -24.23 9.85
N LEU A 22 -24.42 -23.24 9.73
CA LEU A 22 -24.08 -21.86 9.42
C LEU A 22 -23.11 -21.22 10.43
N ILE A 23 -23.04 -21.74 11.65
CA ILE A 23 -22.12 -21.25 12.67
C ILE A 23 -20.65 -21.41 12.25
N LYS A 24 -20.33 -22.45 11.46
CA LYS A 24 -18.97 -22.72 10.96
C LYS A 24 -18.52 -21.69 9.93
N GLU A 25 -19.46 -21.14 9.19
CA GLU A 25 -19.22 -20.10 8.18
C GLU A 25 -19.36 -18.69 8.76
N CYS A 26 -19.99 -18.55 9.91
CA CYS A 26 -20.26 -17.28 10.56
C CYS A 26 -18.98 -16.60 11.07
N ARG A 27 -18.73 -15.38 10.63
CA ARG A 27 -17.56 -14.56 10.98
C ARG A 27 -17.80 -13.60 12.14
N LEU A 28 -19.03 -13.58 12.69
CA LEU A 28 -19.32 -12.75 13.85
C LEU A 28 -18.68 -13.31 15.12
N THR A 29 -18.38 -12.41 16.03
CA THR A 29 -18.10 -12.70 17.43
C THR A 29 -19.17 -12.03 18.29
N GLU A 30 -19.23 -12.36 19.58
CA GLU A 30 -20.21 -11.79 20.51
C GLU A 30 -20.16 -10.26 20.57
N GLN A 31 -19.02 -9.65 20.21
CA GLN A 31 -18.82 -8.20 20.24
C GLN A 31 -19.68 -7.45 19.21
N TYR A 32 -20.07 -8.11 18.12
CA TYR A 32 -20.87 -7.50 17.07
C TYR A 32 -22.34 -7.30 17.46
N PHE A 33 -22.82 -8.04 18.46
CA PHE A 33 -24.21 -7.92 18.93
C PHE A 33 -24.36 -6.72 19.89
N SER A 34 -25.47 -6.02 19.77
CA SER A 34 -25.74 -4.84 20.59
C SER A 34 -26.35 -5.21 21.96
N LEU A 35 -27.28 -6.18 21.97
CA LEU A 35 -27.97 -6.60 23.15
C LEU A 35 -27.18 -7.67 23.93
N SER A 36 -27.13 -7.50 25.28
CA SER A 36 -26.45 -8.47 26.16
C SER A 36 -27.04 -9.88 26.02
N VAL A 37 -28.35 -9.97 25.82
CA VAL A 37 -29.05 -11.22 25.56
C VAL A 37 -28.53 -11.91 24.32
N HIS A 38 -28.41 -11.19 23.19
CA HIS A 38 -27.91 -11.73 21.93
C HIS A 38 -26.45 -12.17 22.04
N LYS A 39 -25.62 -11.40 22.78
CA LYS A 39 -24.23 -11.79 23.08
C LYS A 39 -24.18 -13.13 23.79
N SER A 40 -24.96 -13.31 24.85
CA SER A 40 -24.99 -14.55 25.62
C SER A 40 -25.48 -15.75 24.80
N ILE A 41 -26.51 -15.53 23.98
CA ILE A 41 -27.04 -16.57 23.07
C ILE A 41 -25.95 -17.00 22.09
N PHE A 42 -25.30 -16.05 21.42
CA PHE A 42 -24.24 -16.33 20.44
C PHE A 42 -23.02 -16.99 21.08
N GLN A 43 -22.59 -16.55 22.26
CA GLN A 43 -21.50 -17.20 23.02
C GLN A 43 -21.82 -18.67 23.32
N LEU A 44 -23.05 -18.97 23.74
CA LEU A 44 -23.47 -20.35 23.99
C LEU A 44 -23.45 -21.18 22.71
N MET A 45 -23.90 -20.62 21.57
CA MET A 45 -23.87 -21.32 20.27
C MET A 45 -22.43 -21.63 19.85
N ARG A 46 -21.50 -20.69 20.00
CA ARG A 46 -20.07 -20.92 19.71
C ARG A 46 -19.47 -22.00 20.60
N LYS A 47 -19.79 -21.99 21.88
CA LYS A 47 -19.36 -23.02 22.82
C LYS A 47 -19.88 -24.41 22.46
N MET A 48 -21.13 -24.51 22.01
CA MET A 48 -21.73 -25.78 21.54
C MET A 48 -21.01 -26.27 20.29
N GLU A 49 -20.66 -25.38 19.36
CA GLU A 49 -19.91 -25.74 18.16
C GLU A 49 -18.50 -26.24 18.53
N GLU A 50 -17.78 -25.56 19.43
CA GLU A 50 -16.47 -26.00 19.95
C GLU A 50 -16.52 -27.37 20.64
N GLU A 51 -17.65 -27.67 21.31
CA GLU A 51 -17.90 -28.97 21.95
C GLU A 51 -18.41 -30.04 20.96
N GLY A 52 -18.57 -29.71 19.67
CA GLY A 52 -19.06 -30.62 18.62
C GLY A 52 -20.54 -31.01 18.79
N GLN A 53 -21.34 -30.15 19.42
CA GLN A 53 -22.76 -30.39 19.66
C GLN A 53 -23.63 -29.74 18.59
N PRO A 54 -24.73 -30.38 18.17
CA PRO A 54 -25.64 -29.79 17.20
C PRO A 54 -26.30 -28.53 17.77
N ILE A 55 -26.44 -27.51 16.92
CA ILE A 55 -27.13 -26.26 17.26
C ILE A 55 -28.52 -26.34 16.64
N ASP A 56 -29.49 -26.70 17.45
CA ASP A 56 -30.93 -26.69 17.18
C ASP A 56 -31.68 -26.22 18.43
N LEU A 57 -32.92 -25.85 18.26
CA LEU A 57 -33.75 -25.30 19.36
C LEU A 57 -33.77 -26.20 20.59
N VAL A 58 -33.94 -27.53 20.43
CA VAL A 58 -34.08 -28.46 21.54
C VAL A 58 -32.76 -28.61 22.29
N THR A 59 -31.67 -28.85 21.58
CA THR A 59 -30.34 -29.01 22.15
C THR A 59 -29.91 -27.72 22.82
N PHE A 60 -30.13 -26.57 22.15
CA PHE A 60 -29.77 -25.24 22.68
C PHE A 60 -30.48 -24.95 24.01
N ILE A 61 -31.85 -25.14 24.07
CA ILE A 61 -32.61 -24.86 25.30
C ILE A 61 -32.18 -25.76 26.46
N SER A 62 -31.78 -27.00 26.20
CA SER A 62 -31.26 -27.90 27.23
C SER A 62 -30.01 -27.41 27.92
N ARG A 63 -29.28 -26.51 27.27
CA ARG A 63 -28.01 -25.90 27.73
C ARG A 63 -28.15 -24.50 28.33
N VAL A 64 -29.27 -23.86 28.09
CA VAL A 64 -29.54 -22.51 28.61
C VAL A 64 -29.82 -22.59 30.11
N ASP A 65 -29.20 -21.64 30.86
CA ASP A 65 -29.52 -21.49 32.29
C ASP A 65 -31.03 -21.21 32.48
N PRO A 66 -31.77 -21.96 33.34
CA PRO A 66 -33.19 -21.74 33.53
C PRO A 66 -33.56 -20.30 33.94
N LYS A 67 -32.76 -19.66 34.76
CA LYS A 67 -32.99 -18.25 35.17
C LYS A 67 -32.83 -17.28 34.03
N PHE A 68 -31.84 -17.52 33.16
CA PHE A 68 -31.66 -16.73 31.94
C PHE A 68 -32.85 -16.93 30.99
N LEU A 69 -33.29 -18.18 30.82
CA LEU A 69 -34.45 -18.53 29.98
C LEU A 69 -35.72 -17.80 30.44
N GLU A 70 -36.03 -17.83 31.74
CA GLU A 70 -37.19 -17.10 32.32
C GLU A 70 -37.04 -15.59 32.11
N GLY A 71 -35.85 -15.04 32.27
CA GLY A 71 -35.58 -13.61 32.16
C GLY A 71 -35.78 -13.01 30.77
N ILE A 72 -35.67 -13.83 29.71
CA ILE A 72 -35.85 -13.41 28.32
C ILE A 72 -37.21 -13.71 27.71
N GLY A 73 -38.13 -14.27 28.46
CA GLY A 73 -39.48 -14.62 27.99
C GLY A 73 -39.65 -16.09 27.60
N GLY A 74 -38.76 -16.96 28.06
CA GLY A 74 -38.87 -18.41 27.87
C GLY A 74 -38.60 -18.87 26.45
N MET A 75 -39.19 -20.04 26.12
CA MET A 75 -39.06 -20.67 24.79
C MET A 75 -39.69 -19.82 23.68
N GLU A 76 -40.68 -19.00 23.97
CA GLU A 76 -41.39 -18.17 23.00
C GLU A 76 -40.43 -17.15 22.35
N TYR A 77 -39.41 -16.67 23.06
CA TYR A 77 -38.41 -15.78 22.52
C TYR A 77 -37.62 -16.45 21.37
N PHE A 78 -37.19 -17.68 21.54
CA PHE A 78 -36.40 -18.41 20.52
C PHE A 78 -37.30 -18.84 19.34
N ILE A 79 -38.54 -19.19 19.58
CA ILE A 79 -39.50 -19.44 18.50
C ILE A 79 -39.71 -18.18 17.68
N GLY A 80 -39.85 -17.02 18.34
CA GLY A 80 -39.94 -15.72 17.66
C GLY A 80 -38.70 -15.34 16.85
N LEU A 81 -37.50 -15.76 17.29
CA LEU A 81 -36.27 -15.57 16.49
C LEU A 81 -36.32 -16.41 15.21
N MET A 82 -36.77 -17.65 15.28
CA MET A 82 -36.86 -18.56 14.14
C MET A 82 -37.95 -18.15 13.16
N ASP A 83 -39.15 -17.78 13.68
CA ASP A 83 -40.29 -17.33 12.87
C ASP A 83 -39.99 -16.01 12.11
N GLY A 84 -39.08 -15.19 12.66
CA GLY A 84 -38.62 -13.95 12.02
C GLY A 84 -37.69 -14.18 10.85
N VAL A 85 -37.22 -15.39 10.54
CA VAL A 85 -36.31 -15.71 9.47
C VAL A 85 -37.01 -16.09 8.20
N PRO A 86 -37.03 -15.30 7.13
CA PRO A 86 -37.67 -15.65 5.87
C PRO A 86 -36.99 -16.84 5.14
N THR A 87 -35.67 -16.89 5.19
CA THR A 87 -34.83 -17.93 4.61
C THR A 87 -33.40 -17.86 5.17
N THR A 88 -32.78 -19.00 5.37
CA THR A 88 -31.40 -19.15 5.79
C THR A 88 -30.40 -18.85 4.65
N ALA A 89 -30.86 -18.90 3.39
CA ALA A 89 -30.02 -18.62 2.22
C ALA A 89 -29.41 -17.19 2.21
N ASN A 90 -30.05 -16.24 2.91
CA ASN A 90 -29.58 -14.86 3.00
C ASN A 90 -28.74 -14.59 4.28
N PHE A 91 -28.21 -15.62 4.93
CA PHE A 91 -27.48 -15.49 6.18
C PHE A 91 -26.32 -14.49 6.08
N SER A 92 -25.46 -14.61 5.05
CA SER A 92 -24.31 -13.74 4.83
C SER A 92 -24.71 -12.26 4.67
N TYR A 93 -25.87 -11.99 4.07
CA TYR A 93 -26.38 -10.62 3.95
C TYR A 93 -26.73 -10.03 5.32
N TYR A 94 -27.46 -10.79 6.17
CA TYR A 94 -27.81 -10.34 7.52
C TYR A 94 -26.60 -10.23 8.42
N GLU A 95 -25.63 -11.14 8.30
CA GLU A 95 -24.32 -11.04 8.94
C GLU A 95 -23.61 -9.73 8.57
N GLY A 96 -23.59 -9.36 7.30
CA GLY A 96 -23.06 -8.10 6.81
C GLY A 96 -23.73 -6.86 7.42
N LEU A 97 -25.07 -6.90 7.58
CA LEU A 97 -25.82 -5.82 8.23
C LEU A 97 -25.46 -5.65 9.71
N VAL A 98 -25.31 -6.76 10.47
CA VAL A 98 -24.88 -6.71 11.88
C VAL A 98 -23.49 -6.12 12.00
N ARG A 99 -22.57 -6.56 11.15
CA ARG A 99 -21.19 -6.09 11.11
C ARG A 99 -21.11 -4.60 10.76
N GLY A 100 -21.83 -4.18 9.72
CA GLY A 100 -21.88 -2.77 9.30
C GLY A 100 -22.45 -1.86 10.41
N ALA A 101 -23.51 -2.29 11.11
CA ALA A 101 -24.10 -1.54 12.22
C ALA A 101 -23.11 -1.41 13.39
N TRP A 102 -22.40 -2.47 13.74
CA TRP A 102 -21.37 -2.45 14.77
C TRP A 102 -20.21 -1.51 14.41
N LYS A 103 -19.74 -1.53 13.17
CA LYS A 103 -18.70 -0.61 12.70
C LYS A 103 -19.10 0.85 12.84
N MET A 104 -20.30 1.20 12.37
CA MET A 104 -20.82 2.55 12.48
C MET A 104 -20.89 2.99 13.95
N TYR A 105 -21.31 2.08 14.84
CA TYR A 105 -21.34 2.35 16.28
C TYR A 105 -19.94 2.58 16.84
N GLN A 106 -18.96 1.72 16.53
CA GLN A 106 -17.58 1.87 17.00
C GLN A 106 -16.93 3.16 16.48
N ALA A 107 -17.16 3.50 15.20
CA ALA A 107 -16.68 4.75 14.63
C ALA A 107 -17.27 5.97 15.36
N GLY A 108 -18.56 5.92 15.71
CA GLY A 108 -19.22 6.94 16.50
C GLY A 108 -18.61 7.09 17.92
N VAL A 109 -18.32 5.97 18.59
CA VAL A 109 -17.66 5.94 19.90
C VAL A 109 -16.25 6.52 19.83
N LEU A 110 -15.47 6.15 18.81
CA LEU A 110 -14.12 6.69 18.58
C LEU A 110 -14.16 8.21 18.33
N GLY A 111 -15.09 8.67 17.50
CA GLY A 111 -15.28 10.11 17.25
C GLY A 111 -15.66 10.90 18.48
N HIS A 112 -16.56 10.35 19.34
CA HIS A 112 -16.93 10.98 20.60
C HIS A 112 -15.74 11.06 21.57
N LYS A 113 -15.03 9.95 21.78
CA LYS A 113 -13.82 9.92 22.61
C LYS A 113 -12.73 10.88 22.12
N MET A 114 -12.57 10.99 20.78
CA MET A 114 -11.66 11.97 20.19
C MET A 114 -12.05 13.40 20.57
N GLY A 115 -13.33 13.73 20.45
CA GLY A 115 -13.84 15.07 20.82
C GLY A 115 -13.58 15.41 22.28
N GLU A 116 -13.88 14.48 23.20
CA GLU A 116 -13.64 14.67 24.64
C GLU A 116 -12.13 14.85 24.96
N ARG A 117 -11.27 13.98 24.38
CA ARG A 117 -9.82 14.04 24.59
C ARG A 117 -9.20 15.31 24.02
N LEU A 118 -9.63 15.78 22.84
CA LEU A 118 -9.15 17.01 22.22
C LEU A 118 -9.44 18.24 23.10
N ILE A 119 -10.64 18.28 23.72
CA ILE A 119 -11.01 19.37 24.64
C ILE A 119 -10.18 19.32 25.93
N ALA A 120 -9.99 18.11 26.50
CA ALA A 120 -9.29 17.90 27.76
C ALA A 120 -7.77 18.05 27.63
N GLU A 121 -7.15 17.41 26.64
CA GLU A 121 -5.69 17.26 26.51
C GLU A 121 -5.07 18.31 25.59
N LYS A 122 -5.85 18.96 24.70
CA LYS A 122 -5.42 19.94 23.70
C LYS A 122 -4.19 19.47 22.88
N ASN A 123 -4.17 18.19 22.51
CA ASN A 123 -3.06 17.53 21.86
C ASN A 123 -3.44 17.03 20.46
N GLU A 124 -2.80 17.55 19.41
CA GLU A 124 -3.08 17.18 18.01
C GLU A 124 -2.79 15.71 17.69
N LYS A 125 -1.93 15.03 18.45
CA LYS A 125 -1.62 13.61 18.26
C LYS A 125 -2.86 12.71 18.38
N ILE A 126 -3.86 13.14 19.13
CA ILE A 126 -5.13 12.42 19.30
C ILE A 126 -5.84 12.21 17.97
N ILE A 127 -5.74 13.17 17.04
CA ILE A 127 -6.31 13.05 15.70
C ILE A 127 -5.68 11.87 14.95
N GLY A 128 -4.33 11.78 14.95
CA GLY A 128 -3.61 10.69 14.31
C GLY A 128 -3.94 9.31 14.92
N GLU A 129 -3.98 9.23 16.26
CA GLU A 129 -4.37 8.00 16.97
C GLU A 129 -5.78 7.54 16.58
N THR A 130 -6.73 8.48 16.46
CA THR A 130 -8.11 8.16 16.11
C THR A 130 -8.24 7.72 14.65
N ILE A 131 -7.51 8.38 13.73
CA ILE A 131 -7.46 7.97 12.32
C ILE A 131 -6.92 6.55 12.22
N THR A 132 -5.85 6.22 12.93
CA THR A 132 -5.30 4.85 12.95
C THR A 132 -6.33 3.84 13.44
N ALA A 133 -7.01 4.12 14.55
CA ALA A 133 -8.04 3.24 15.08
C ALA A 133 -9.25 3.08 14.13
N LEU A 134 -9.62 4.12 13.39
CA LEU A 134 -10.66 4.04 12.35
C LEU A 134 -10.22 3.20 11.15
N CYS A 135 -8.97 3.31 10.73
CA CYS A 135 -8.41 2.46 9.68
C CYS A 135 -8.38 0.98 10.11
N GLU A 136 -8.01 0.68 11.35
CA GLU A 136 -8.05 -0.68 11.89
C GLU A 136 -9.47 -1.29 11.91
N LEU A 137 -10.51 -0.46 12.07
CA LEU A 137 -11.90 -0.92 11.96
C LEU A 137 -12.28 -1.29 10.51
N GLU A 138 -11.71 -0.59 9.52
CA GLU A 138 -11.92 -0.94 8.10
C GLU A 138 -11.18 -2.24 7.73
N GLU A 139 -9.93 -2.41 8.21
CA GLU A 139 -9.06 -3.54 7.85
C GLU A 139 -9.57 -4.90 8.36
N LYS A 140 -10.27 -4.93 9.48
CA LYS A 140 -10.82 -6.19 10.05
C LYS A 140 -11.83 -6.90 9.15
N ASP A 141 -12.32 -6.25 8.09
CA ASP A 141 -13.29 -6.85 7.16
C ASP A 141 -12.72 -7.26 5.80
N CYS A 142 -11.45 -6.96 5.53
CA CYS A 142 -10.84 -7.28 4.24
C CYS A 142 -10.43 -8.76 4.11
N VAL A 143 -11.28 -9.70 4.50
CA VAL A 143 -11.26 -11.03 3.94
C VAL A 143 -12.29 -11.03 2.81
N CYS A 144 -11.89 -10.52 1.64
CA CYS A 144 -12.66 -10.75 0.41
C CYS A 144 -12.77 -12.26 0.22
N GLU A 145 -13.99 -12.77 0.16
CA GLU A 145 -14.20 -14.11 -0.38
C GLU A 145 -13.71 -14.10 -1.82
N PHE A 146 -12.63 -14.81 -2.05
CA PHE A 146 -12.11 -15.02 -3.39
C PHE A 146 -12.98 -16.13 -4.01
N ASP A 147 -13.99 -15.74 -4.80
CA ASP A 147 -14.71 -16.72 -5.62
C ASP A 147 -13.80 -17.09 -6.80
N LEU A 148 -13.31 -18.34 -6.75
CA LEU A 148 -12.42 -18.87 -7.78
C LEU A 148 -13.09 -18.87 -9.17
N LYS A 149 -14.42 -19.07 -9.23
CA LYS A 149 -15.14 -19.12 -10.51
C LYS A 149 -15.23 -17.76 -11.16
N ASP A 150 -15.63 -16.75 -10.39
CA ASP A 150 -15.70 -15.37 -10.86
C ASP A 150 -14.31 -14.88 -11.27
N ALA A 151 -13.29 -15.12 -10.44
CA ALA A 151 -11.91 -14.76 -10.77
C ALA A 151 -11.37 -15.47 -12.04
N LEU A 152 -11.79 -16.71 -12.32
CA LEU A 152 -11.42 -17.41 -13.56
C LEU A 152 -12.13 -16.83 -14.79
N VAL A 153 -13.37 -16.38 -14.65
CA VAL A 153 -14.08 -15.68 -15.74
C VAL A 153 -13.42 -14.35 -16.04
N ASP A 154 -13.15 -13.54 -15.01
CA ASP A 154 -12.47 -12.25 -15.16
C ASP A 154 -11.09 -12.42 -15.82
N LEU A 155 -10.30 -13.41 -15.36
CA LEU A 155 -9.00 -13.72 -15.95
C LEU A 155 -9.12 -14.18 -17.42
N TYR A 156 -10.15 -14.98 -17.74
CA TYR A 156 -10.39 -15.43 -19.11
C TYR A 156 -10.73 -14.26 -20.02
N GLU A 157 -11.55 -13.31 -19.56
CA GLU A 157 -11.87 -12.10 -20.29
C GLU A 157 -10.65 -11.20 -20.49
N GLU A 158 -9.82 -11.04 -19.44
CA GLU A 158 -8.56 -10.30 -19.52
C GLU A 158 -7.59 -10.91 -20.56
N LEU A 159 -7.46 -12.24 -20.58
CA LEU A 159 -6.60 -12.95 -21.54
C LEU A 159 -7.10 -12.85 -22.99
N HIS A 160 -8.39 -12.56 -23.21
CA HIS A 160 -8.96 -12.40 -24.56
C HIS A 160 -8.97 -10.93 -25.03
N GLN A 161 -8.67 -9.98 -24.16
CA GLN A 161 -8.43 -8.61 -24.58
C GLN A 161 -7.08 -8.53 -25.29
N ASP A 162 -7.00 -7.71 -26.34
CA ASP A 162 -5.72 -7.47 -27.07
C ASP A 162 -4.67 -6.99 -26.07
N ALA A 163 -3.77 -7.88 -25.69
CA ALA A 163 -2.76 -7.62 -24.68
C ALA A 163 -1.81 -6.53 -25.19
N LYS A 164 -1.81 -5.39 -24.50
CA LYS A 164 -0.75 -4.39 -24.70
C LYS A 164 0.57 -5.05 -24.31
N GLU A 165 1.62 -4.81 -25.08
CA GLU A 165 2.98 -5.31 -24.79
C GLU A 165 3.44 -4.90 -23.37
N ILE A 166 2.94 -3.78 -22.85
CA ILE A 166 3.19 -3.26 -21.51
C ILE A 166 1.86 -3.25 -20.75
N THR A 167 1.71 -4.21 -19.83
CA THR A 167 0.51 -4.33 -18.96
C THR A 167 0.60 -3.42 -17.73
N GLY A 168 1.82 -3.15 -17.22
CA GLY A 168 2.09 -2.30 -16.08
C GLY A 168 2.19 -0.80 -16.44
N ILE A 169 2.85 -0.04 -15.55
CA ILE A 169 3.19 1.37 -15.73
C ILE A 169 4.46 1.45 -16.58
N GLU A 170 4.42 2.23 -17.65
CA GLU A 170 5.54 2.40 -18.55
C GLU A 170 6.69 3.16 -17.88
N THR A 171 7.91 2.61 -17.98
CA THR A 171 9.09 3.18 -17.32
C THR A 171 9.85 4.19 -18.19
N GLY A 172 9.58 4.22 -19.49
CA GLY A 172 10.33 5.00 -20.48
C GLY A 172 11.62 4.31 -20.93
N TYR A 173 11.87 3.08 -20.49
CA TYR A 173 13.01 2.28 -20.89
C TYR A 173 12.55 0.95 -21.45
N THR A 174 12.76 0.75 -22.76
CA THR A 174 12.33 -0.46 -23.49
C THR A 174 12.97 -1.71 -22.88
N SER A 175 14.23 -1.64 -22.49
CA SER A 175 14.94 -2.76 -21.87
C SER A 175 14.31 -3.17 -20.54
N LEU A 176 13.92 -2.21 -19.70
CA LEU A 176 13.25 -2.49 -18.43
C LEU A 176 11.82 -3.00 -18.68
N ASN A 177 11.07 -2.33 -19.56
CA ASN A 177 9.71 -2.73 -19.92
C ASN A 177 9.64 -4.15 -20.49
N LYS A 178 10.60 -4.58 -21.31
CA LYS A 178 10.69 -5.97 -21.82
C LYS A 178 10.90 -6.99 -20.69
N MET A 179 11.61 -6.62 -19.64
CA MET A 179 11.86 -7.53 -18.51
C MET A 179 10.68 -7.59 -17.52
N THR A 180 9.95 -6.49 -17.34
CA THR A 180 8.92 -6.36 -16.31
C THR A 180 7.50 -6.24 -16.86
N CYS A 181 7.32 -6.13 -18.20
CA CYS A 181 6.07 -5.71 -18.83
C CYS A 181 5.52 -4.38 -18.26
N GLY A 182 6.43 -3.47 -17.86
CA GLY A 182 6.15 -2.28 -17.05
C GLY A 182 6.12 -2.56 -15.55
N LEU A 183 6.02 -1.50 -14.73
CA LEU A 183 5.89 -1.64 -13.29
C LEU A 183 4.45 -2.05 -12.94
N GLN A 184 4.28 -3.22 -12.32
CA GLN A 184 2.96 -3.79 -12.06
C GLN A 184 2.31 -3.18 -10.83
N GLU A 185 1.00 -3.02 -10.85
CA GLU A 185 0.20 -2.65 -9.68
C GLU A 185 0.27 -3.78 -8.63
N GLY A 186 0.33 -3.41 -7.36
CA GLY A 186 0.56 -4.35 -6.26
C GLY A 186 2.02 -4.74 -6.02
N ASP A 187 2.95 -4.35 -6.91
CA ASP A 187 4.37 -4.64 -6.74
C ASP A 187 5.08 -3.64 -5.83
N PHE A 188 5.98 -4.20 -5.02
CA PHE A 188 6.97 -3.48 -4.25
C PHE A 188 8.35 -3.63 -4.91
N VAL A 189 8.84 -2.54 -5.49
CA VAL A 189 10.09 -2.46 -6.25
C VAL A 189 11.13 -1.74 -5.42
N VAL A 190 12.34 -2.28 -5.34
CA VAL A 190 13.45 -1.65 -4.62
C VAL A 190 14.58 -1.32 -5.60
N LEU A 191 15.02 -0.07 -5.58
CA LEU A 191 16.19 0.40 -6.34
C LEU A 191 17.34 0.68 -5.38
N GLY A 192 18.35 -0.20 -5.37
CA GLY A 192 19.54 -0.08 -4.56
C GLY A 192 20.69 0.60 -5.32
N ALA A 193 21.33 1.60 -4.69
CA ALA A 193 22.53 2.24 -5.23
C ALA A 193 23.43 2.82 -4.12
N ARG A 194 24.73 2.96 -4.42
CA ARG A 194 25.62 3.77 -3.60
C ARG A 194 25.31 5.27 -3.81
N PRO A 195 25.64 6.14 -2.85
CA PRO A 195 25.48 7.57 -3.00
C PRO A 195 26.14 8.10 -4.29
N SER A 196 25.54 9.13 -4.90
CA SER A 196 26.04 9.78 -6.12
C SER A 196 26.02 8.94 -7.41
N MET A 197 25.49 7.71 -7.39
CA MET A 197 25.31 6.88 -8.59
C MET A 197 24.20 7.38 -9.53
N GLY A 198 23.30 8.24 -9.06
CA GLY A 198 22.19 8.76 -9.84
C GLY A 198 20.82 8.17 -9.49
N LYS A 199 20.69 7.49 -8.34
CA LYS A 199 19.46 6.82 -7.88
C LYS A 199 18.20 7.71 -7.97
N THR A 200 18.21 8.87 -7.32
CA THR A 200 17.12 9.86 -7.37
C THR A 200 16.83 10.34 -8.79
N ALA A 201 17.89 10.57 -9.60
CA ALA A 201 17.71 10.99 -10.99
C ALA A 201 17.02 9.93 -11.83
N PHE A 202 17.39 8.65 -11.67
CA PHE A 202 16.73 7.54 -12.36
C PHE A 202 15.26 7.43 -11.95
N ALA A 203 14.94 7.46 -10.66
CA ALA A 203 13.58 7.41 -10.15
C ALA A 203 12.72 8.59 -10.67
N LEU A 204 13.30 9.81 -10.73
CA LEU A 204 12.62 10.97 -11.34
C LEU A 204 12.35 10.77 -12.84
N ASN A 205 13.30 10.18 -13.58
CA ASN A 205 13.11 9.90 -15.00
C ASN A 205 11.98 8.87 -15.20
N VAL A 206 11.98 7.78 -14.43
CA VAL A 206 10.88 6.79 -14.44
C VAL A 206 9.55 7.46 -14.10
N GLY A 207 9.50 8.25 -13.03
CA GLY A 207 8.30 8.98 -12.63
C GLY A 207 7.78 9.95 -13.68
N LEU A 208 8.67 10.69 -14.35
CA LEU A 208 8.30 11.60 -15.45
C LEU A 208 7.73 10.84 -16.65
N HIS A 209 8.35 9.72 -17.03
CA HIS A 209 7.85 8.89 -18.12
C HIS A 209 6.50 8.27 -17.76
N ALA A 210 6.35 7.72 -16.55
CA ALA A 210 5.10 7.17 -16.07
C ALA A 210 3.96 8.21 -16.11
N ALA A 211 4.23 9.44 -15.65
CA ALA A 211 3.25 10.51 -15.68
C ALA A 211 2.87 10.94 -17.11
N LYS A 212 3.84 10.99 -18.03
CA LYS A 212 3.59 11.27 -19.47
C LYS A 212 2.76 10.16 -20.13
N SER A 213 2.93 8.91 -19.70
CA SER A 213 2.15 7.76 -20.18
C SER A 213 0.79 7.63 -19.50
N GLY A 214 0.41 8.61 -18.64
CA GLY A 214 -0.93 8.71 -18.06
C GLY A 214 -1.08 8.12 -16.65
N ALA A 215 -0.02 7.59 -16.05
CA ALA A 215 -0.05 7.16 -14.65
C ALA A 215 0.00 8.37 -13.69
N ALA A 216 -0.67 8.28 -12.54
CA ALA A 216 -0.52 9.27 -11.49
C ALA A 216 0.70 8.95 -10.62
N VAL A 217 1.56 9.94 -10.35
CA VAL A 217 2.82 9.74 -9.61
C VAL A 217 2.82 10.51 -8.31
N GLY A 218 3.07 9.81 -7.20
CA GLY A 218 3.32 10.40 -5.89
C GLY A 218 4.79 10.20 -5.48
N LEU A 219 5.57 11.27 -5.38
CA LEU A 219 6.97 11.22 -4.96
C LEU A 219 7.12 11.71 -3.53
N PHE A 220 7.50 10.82 -2.62
CA PHE A 220 7.87 11.13 -1.24
C PHE A 220 9.38 11.34 -1.16
N SER A 221 9.79 12.59 -1.05
CA SER A 221 11.20 12.97 -0.97
C SER A 221 11.57 13.34 0.46
N LEU A 222 12.35 12.47 1.10
CA LEU A 222 12.75 12.62 2.49
C LEU A 222 14.15 13.24 2.62
N GLU A 223 14.89 13.32 1.52
CA GLU A 223 16.25 13.88 1.46
C GLU A 223 16.29 15.28 0.82
N MET A 224 15.44 15.52 -0.18
CA MET A 224 15.50 16.72 -1.01
C MET A 224 14.21 17.53 -0.95
N SER A 225 14.33 18.86 -0.97
CA SER A 225 13.16 19.74 -1.05
C SER A 225 12.50 19.71 -2.44
N SER A 226 11.19 19.99 -2.49
CA SER A 226 10.39 20.08 -3.73
C SER A 226 11.05 21.03 -4.74
N LYS A 227 11.61 22.18 -4.30
CA LYS A 227 12.32 23.11 -5.18
C LYS A 227 13.54 22.50 -5.86
N GLN A 228 14.28 21.64 -5.15
CA GLN A 228 15.46 20.97 -5.70
C GLN A 228 15.05 19.91 -6.73
N LEU A 229 13.97 19.18 -6.46
CA LEU A 229 13.41 18.17 -7.36
C LEU A 229 12.85 18.83 -8.62
N LEU A 230 12.06 19.90 -8.50
CA LEU A 230 11.54 20.66 -9.64
C LEU A 230 12.65 21.20 -10.53
N LYS A 231 13.77 21.68 -9.95
CA LYS A 231 14.95 22.07 -10.75
C LYS A 231 15.57 20.90 -11.50
N ARG A 232 15.62 19.70 -10.90
CA ARG A 232 16.11 18.49 -11.58
C ARG A 232 15.16 18.05 -12.69
N MET A 233 13.84 18.09 -12.44
CA MET A 233 12.83 17.77 -13.45
C MET A 233 12.92 18.77 -14.64
N ALA A 234 13.04 20.07 -14.35
CA ALA A 234 13.20 21.10 -15.39
C ALA A 234 14.51 20.94 -16.17
N SER A 235 15.60 20.56 -15.51
CA SER A 235 16.87 20.23 -16.17
C SER A 235 16.73 19.04 -17.11
N CYS A 236 16.03 18.00 -16.65
CA CYS A 236 15.81 16.77 -17.41
C CYS A 236 14.89 16.97 -18.63
N VAL A 237 13.75 17.64 -18.43
CA VAL A 237 12.74 17.86 -19.49
C VAL A 237 13.20 18.93 -20.48
N GLY A 238 13.73 20.04 -19.97
CA GLY A 238 14.16 21.17 -20.81
C GLY A 238 15.56 21.01 -21.43
N GLU A 239 16.29 19.95 -21.07
CA GLU A 239 17.69 19.75 -21.48
C GLU A 239 18.57 20.98 -21.20
N VAL A 240 18.36 21.61 -20.04
CA VAL A 240 19.14 22.74 -19.57
C VAL A 240 20.05 22.29 -18.42
N SER A 241 21.34 22.62 -18.51
CA SER A 241 22.32 22.20 -17.50
C SER A 241 21.89 22.57 -16.09
N GLY A 242 21.86 21.56 -15.19
CA GLY A 242 21.57 21.77 -13.78
C GLY A 242 22.58 22.77 -13.11
N GLY A 243 23.79 22.90 -13.64
CA GLY A 243 24.76 23.91 -13.22
C GLY A 243 24.34 25.34 -13.59
N ARG A 244 23.67 25.52 -14.75
CA ARG A 244 23.13 26.81 -15.18
C ARG A 244 21.90 27.20 -14.35
N LEU A 245 21.05 26.23 -14.04
CA LEU A 245 19.84 26.40 -13.19
C LEU A 245 20.15 26.85 -11.75
N LYS A 246 21.41 26.71 -11.27
CA LYS A 246 21.82 27.21 -9.95
C LYS A 246 21.92 28.73 -9.91
N ASN A 247 22.32 29.36 -11.03
CA ASN A 247 22.48 30.80 -11.14
C ASN A 247 22.01 31.31 -12.53
N PRO A 248 20.70 31.31 -12.79
CA PRO A 248 20.13 31.57 -14.11
C PRO A 248 20.43 33.00 -14.60
N LYS A 249 20.42 34.01 -13.71
CA LYS A 249 20.70 35.43 -14.09
C LYS A 249 22.04 35.63 -14.78
N HIS A 250 23.05 34.83 -14.44
CA HIS A 250 24.41 34.98 -14.95
C HIS A 250 24.80 33.88 -15.96
N ARG A 251 24.01 32.80 -16.08
CA ARG A 251 24.43 31.63 -16.85
C ARG A 251 23.45 31.21 -17.94
N PHE A 252 22.22 31.75 -17.96
CA PHE A 252 21.24 31.45 -18.98
C PHE A 252 21.46 32.27 -20.23
N ALA A 253 21.40 31.61 -21.39
CA ALA A 253 21.15 32.24 -22.67
C ALA A 253 19.60 32.44 -22.82
N ILE A 254 19.18 33.23 -23.82
CA ILE A 254 17.78 33.47 -24.10
C ILE A 254 17.04 32.15 -24.36
N GLU A 255 17.68 31.25 -25.10
CA GLU A 255 17.18 29.90 -25.41
C GLU A 255 16.96 29.03 -24.15
N ASP A 256 17.81 29.19 -23.13
CA ASP A 256 17.65 28.45 -21.88
C ASP A 256 16.36 28.84 -21.15
N TRP A 257 15.98 30.12 -21.20
CA TRP A 257 14.70 30.60 -20.63
C TRP A 257 13.48 30.01 -21.34
N GLU A 258 13.53 29.96 -22.68
CA GLU A 258 12.47 29.37 -23.46
C GLU A 258 12.30 27.85 -23.16
N LYS A 259 13.43 27.11 -23.10
CA LYS A 259 13.43 25.69 -22.78
C LYS A 259 12.89 25.41 -21.38
N VAL A 260 13.31 26.21 -20.38
CA VAL A 260 12.83 26.05 -19.01
C VAL A 260 11.34 26.41 -18.89
N SER A 261 10.89 27.45 -19.58
CA SER A 261 9.48 27.83 -19.58
C SER A 261 8.60 26.75 -20.19
N LYS A 262 9.00 26.13 -21.29
CA LYS A 262 8.31 25.00 -21.91
C LYS A 262 8.31 23.79 -20.97
N ALA A 263 9.45 23.49 -20.33
CA ALA A 263 9.55 22.39 -19.36
C ALA A 263 8.62 22.61 -18.15
N PHE A 264 8.51 23.83 -17.64
CA PHE A 264 7.58 24.14 -16.55
C PHE A 264 6.12 23.97 -16.96
N ALA A 265 5.74 24.41 -18.16
CA ALA A 265 4.40 24.20 -18.66
C ALA A 265 4.08 22.69 -18.77
N GLU A 266 5.00 21.92 -19.37
CA GLU A 266 4.86 20.48 -19.51
C GLU A 266 4.75 19.76 -18.15
N ILE A 267 5.66 20.06 -17.21
CA ILE A 267 5.65 19.45 -15.87
C ILE A 267 4.37 19.82 -15.10
N GLY A 268 3.87 21.04 -15.27
CA GLY A 268 2.67 21.53 -14.60
C GLY A 268 1.38 20.80 -15.00
N GLU A 269 1.34 20.20 -16.18
CA GLU A 269 0.20 19.44 -16.68
C GLU A 269 0.27 17.94 -16.29
N LEU A 270 1.41 17.47 -15.80
CA LEU A 270 1.57 16.06 -15.43
C LEU A 270 0.80 15.73 -14.14
N PRO A 271 0.20 14.53 -14.03
CA PRO A 271 -0.37 14.01 -12.80
C PRO A 271 0.76 13.56 -11.83
N PHE A 272 1.52 14.54 -11.33
CA PHE A 272 2.72 14.32 -10.52
C PHE A 272 2.66 15.15 -9.24
N GLU A 273 2.64 14.50 -8.08
CA GLU A 273 2.63 15.14 -6.77
C GLU A 273 3.93 14.90 -6.01
N ILE A 274 4.46 15.93 -5.35
CA ILE A 274 5.69 15.86 -4.56
C ILE A 274 5.37 16.15 -3.10
N TYR A 275 5.81 15.26 -2.21
CA TYR A 275 5.69 15.36 -0.77
C TYR A 275 7.09 15.41 -0.16
N ASP A 276 7.51 16.56 0.39
CA ASP A 276 8.86 16.79 0.94
C ASP A 276 8.88 17.06 2.45
N ASN A 277 7.89 16.52 3.16
CA ASN A 277 7.80 16.65 4.60
C ASN A 277 8.88 15.81 5.31
N ALA A 278 9.50 16.38 6.33
CA ALA A 278 10.41 15.63 7.20
C ALA A 278 9.63 14.74 8.19
N GLY A 279 10.21 13.58 8.52
CA GLY A 279 9.62 12.70 9.54
C GLY A 279 8.39 11.92 9.08
N VAL A 280 8.25 11.69 7.77
CA VAL A 280 7.15 10.91 7.17
C VAL A 280 7.17 9.47 7.68
N THR A 281 6.01 8.96 8.07
CA THR A 281 5.76 7.55 8.42
C THR A 281 5.14 6.79 7.24
N VAL A 282 5.12 5.46 7.31
CA VAL A 282 4.42 4.66 6.29
C VAL A 282 2.92 4.98 6.25
N GLN A 283 2.32 5.35 7.40
CA GLN A 283 0.92 5.76 7.47
C GLN A 283 0.65 7.07 6.71
N ASP A 284 1.58 8.03 6.76
CA ASP A 284 1.47 9.26 5.99
C ASP A 284 1.52 8.97 4.49
N ILE A 285 2.44 8.08 4.07
CA ILE A 285 2.52 7.61 2.67
C ILE A 285 1.20 6.97 2.27
N TRP A 286 0.63 6.12 3.13
CA TRP A 286 -0.65 5.46 2.90
C TRP A 286 -1.80 6.46 2.69
N MET A 287 -1.94 7.42 3.60
CA MET A 287 -2.99 8.45 3.51
C MET A 287 -2.89 9.27 2.23
N GLN A 288 -1.68 9.72 1.87
CA GLN A 288 -1.49 10.52 0.65
C GLN A 288 -1.71 9.67 -0.61
N THR A 289 -1.30 8.41 -0.61
CA THR A 289 -1.54 7.49 -1.72
C THR A 289 -3.05 7.23 -1.92
N ARG A 290 -3.82 7.03 -0.83
CA ARG A 290 -5.29 6.94 -0.90
C ARG A 290 -5.92 8.21 -1.46
N LYS A 291 -5.41 9.39 -1.07
CA LYS A 291 -5.88 10.68 -1.60
C LYS A 291 -5.60 10.80 -3.09
N LEU A 292 -4.38 10.43 -3.51
CA LEU A 292 -4.00 10.41 -4.93
C LEU A 292 -4.91 9.47 -5.74
N LYS A 293 -5.18 8.27 -5.23
CA LYS A 293 -6.08 7.30 -5.86
C LYS A 293 -7.50 7.82 -6.00
N ARG A 294 -8.03 8.52 -5.00
CA ARG A 294 -9.37 9.15 -5.07
C ARG A 294 -9.44 10.29 -6.09
N LYS A 295 -8.34 11.04 -6.24
CA LYS A 295 -8.25 12.18 -7.16
C LYS A 295 -8.16 11.74 -8.62
N ASP A 296 -7.35 10.73 -8.90
CA ASP A 296 -6.99 10.33 -10.26
C ASP A 296 -7.79 9.11 -10.78
N GLY A 297 -8.75 8.59 -9.98
CA GLY A 297 -9.73 7.58 -10.42
C GLY A 297 -9.08 6.28 -10.90
N ASP A 298 -9.32 5.93 -12.17
CA ASP A 298 -8.91 4.66 -12.77
C ASP A 298 -7.46 4.66 -13.31
N LYS A 299 -6.69 5.75 -13.09
CA LYS A 299 -5.29 5.78 -13.51
C LYS A 299 -4.46 4.84 -12.65
N LYS A 300 -3.48 4.19 -13.26
CA LYS A 300 -2.44 3.47 -12.53
C LYS A 300 -1.63 4.42 -11.68
N ILE A 301 -1.22 3.99 -10.50
CA ILE A 301 -0.53 4.85 -9.54
C ILE A 301 0.87 4.32 -9.27
N LEU A 302 1.85 5.21 -9.42
CA LEU A 302 3.24 5.00 -9.06
C LEU A 302 3.59 5.81 -7.82
N VAL A 303 3.97 5.13 -6.75
CA VAL A 303 4.48 5.76 -5.52
C VAL A 303 5.99 5.60 -5.48
N ILE A 304 6.73 6.71 -5.41
CA ILE A 304 8.19 6.70 -5.31
C ILE A 304 8.59 7.22 -3.93
N VAL A 305 9.47 6.51 -3.22
CA VAL A 305 9.96 6.90 -1.89
C VAL A 305 11.48 7.06 -1.92
N ASP A 306 11.97 8.28 -1.73
CA ASP A 306 13.41 8.60 -1.72
C ASP A 306 13.87 9.13 -0.35
N TYR A 307 14.45 8.32 0.48
CA TYR A 307 14.78 6.90 0.41
C TYR A 307 14.31 6.19 1.69
N LEU A 308 14.15 4.86 1.61
CA LEU A 308 13.54 3.99 2.60
C LEU A 308 14.10 4.19 4.02
N GLN A 309 15.42 4.35 4.15
CA GLN A 309 16.07 4.53 5.44
C GLN A 309 15.81 5.90 6.12
N LEU A 310 15.09 6.83 5.51
CA LEU A 310 14.68 8.09 6.15
C LEU A 310 13.21 8.06 6.65
N ILE A 311 12.48 7.02 6.34
CA ILE A 311 11.13 6.82 6.87
C ILE A 311 11.22 6.68 8.40
N THR A 312 10.32 7.36 9.11
CA THR A 312 10.21 7.27 10.56
C THR A 312 9.55 5.94 10.94
N GLY A 313 10.27 5.11 11.69
CA GLY A 313 9.79 3.82 12.19
C GLY A 313 8.86 3.96 13.40
N ASP A 314 8.25 2.84 13.82
CA ASP A 314 7.42 2.77 15.03
C ASP A 314 8.31 3.04 16.28
N PRO A 315 7.89 3.90 17.20
CA PRO A 315 8.59 4.15 18.47
C PRO A 315 8.94 2.90 19.28
N LYS A 316 8.18 1.80 19.09
CA LYS A 316 8.42 0.51 19.76
C LYS A 316 9.77 -0.12 19.38
N HIS A 317 10.29 0.16 18.18
CA HIS A 317 11.56 -0.37 17.69
C HIS A 317 12.69 0.64 17.77
N LYS A 318 12.51 1.75 18.48
CA LYS A 318 13.50 2.82 18.64
C LYS A 318 14.81 2.26 19.16
N GLY A 319 15.87 2.38 18.35
CA GLY A 319 17.23 1.87 18.68
C GLY A 319 17.57 0.54 18.03
N ASN A 320 16.62 -0.17 17.41
CA ASN A 320 16.89 -1.35 16.59
C ASN A 320 16.58 -1.07 15.12
N ARG A 321 17.57 -0.49 14.42
CA ARG A 321 17.42 -0.06 13.03
C ARG A 321 17.05 -1.19 12.08
N PHE A 322 17.53 -2.40 12.36
CA PHE A 322 17.19 -3.59 11.59
C PHE A 322 15.68 -3.89 11.62
N GLN A 323 15.09 -3.88 12.84
CA GLN A 323 13.65 -4.12 13.00
C GLN A 323 12.81 -2.99 12.43
N GLU A 324 13.23 -1.73 12.60
CA GLU A 324 12.53 -0.57 12.00
C GLU A 324 12.41 -0.70 10.48
N ILE A 325 13.53 -0.99 9.79
CA ILE A 325 13.55 -1.11 8.33
C ILE A 325 12.78 -2.35 7.87
N SER A 326 12.85 -3.46 8.60
CA SER A 326 12.08 -4.67 8.31
C SER A 326 10.57 -4.41 8.36
N GLU A 327 10.11 -3.70 9.39
CA GLU A 327 8.70 -3.32 9.52
C GLU A 327 8.26 -2.36 8.42
N ILE A 328 9.08 -1.35 8.11
CA ILE A 328 8.81 -0.38 7.03
C ILE A 328 8.68 -1.11 5.69
N SER A 329 9.61 -2.00 5.36
CA SER A 329 9.60 -2.79 4.13
C SER A 329 8.30 -3.60 3.99
N ARG A 330 7.95 -4.34 5.04
CA ARG A 330 6.72 -5.13 5.08
C ARG A 330 5.47 -4.26 4.91
N LYS A 331 5.39 -3.12 5.63
CA LYS A 331 4.26 -2.19 5.53
C LYS A 331 4.14 -1.58 4.13
N LEU A 332 5.25 -1.26 3.45
CA LEU A 332 5.23 -0.76 2.07
C LEU A 332 4.74 -1.83 1.08
N LYS A 333 5.12 -3.12 1.28
CA LYS A 333 4.58 -4.21 0.47
C LYS A 333 3.08 -4.39 0.69
N VAL A 334 2.61 -4.30 1.94
CA VAL A 334 1.17 -4.36 2.27
C VAL A 334 0.44 -3.20 1.60
N LEU A 335 0.97 -1.96 1.70
CA LEU A 335 0.42 -0.77 1.03
C LEU A 335 0.26 -0.99 -0.48
N ALA A 336 1.31 -1.51 -1.13
CA ALA A 336 1.28 -1.77 -2.57
C ALA A 336 0.12 -2.70 -2.95
N ARG A 337 -0.04 -3.79 -2.21
CA ARG A 337 -1.10 -4.79 -2.45
C ARG A 337 -2.50 -4.27 -2.15
N GLU A 338 -2.71 -3.67 -0.97
CA GLU A 338 -4.06 -3.25 -0.54
C GLU A 338 -4.60 -2.08 -1.35
N LEU A 339 -3.73 -1.13 -1.72
CA LEU A 339 -4.16 -0.02 -2.55
C LEU A 339 -4.07 -0.35 -4.04
N ASN A 340 -3.57 -1.52 -4.42
CA ASN A 340 -3.29 -1.92 -5.80
C ASN A 340 -2.53 -0.81 -6.54
N VAL A 341 -1.32 -0.49 -6.06
CA VAL A 341 -0.44 0.54 -6.61
C VAL A 341 0.99 0.01 -6.70
N CYS A 342 1.79 0.51 -7.64
CA CYS A 342 3.22 0.20 -7.65
C CYS A 342 3.98 1.10 -6.68
N VAL A 343 4.79 0.50 -5.80
CA VAL A 343 5.66 1.23 -4.87
C VAL A 343 7.11 1.01 -5.23
N VAL A 344 7.82 2.08 -5.58
CA VAL A 344 9.27 2.08 -5.85
C VAL A 344 9.99 2.75 -4.69
N ALA A 345 10.66 1.96 -3.85
CA ALA A 345 11.46 2.48 -2.75
C ALA A 345 12.95 2.51 -3.13
N LEU A 346 13.57 3.67 -2.93
CA LEU A 346 15.00 3.82 -3.12
C LEU A 346 15.73 3.36 -1.85
N SER A 347 16.81 2.61 -2.02
CA SER A 347 17.62 2.09 -0.91
C SER A 347 19.10 2.44 -1.08
N GLN A 348 19.74 2.81 0.02
CA GLN A 348 21.18 3.01 0.03
C GLN A 348 21.89 1.69 0.34
N LEU A 349 22.86 1.33 -0.52
CA LEU A 349 23.65 0.11 -0.35
C LEU A 349 24.76 0.25 0.72
N SER A 350 25.17 -0.86 1.30
CA SER A 350 26.27 -0.97 2.25
C SER A 350 27.59 -0.46 1.67
N ARG A 351 28.45 0.07 2.54
CA ARG A 351 29.83 0.45 2.17
C ARG A 351 30.72 -0.75 1.85
N SER A 352 30.34 -1.95 2.24
CA SER A 352 31.08 -3.19 1.97
C SER A 352 31.30 -3.44 0.48
N VAL A 353 30.42 -2.93 -0.40
CA VAL A 353 30.60 -2.96 -1.86
C VAL A 353 31.96 -2.35 -2.28
N GLU A 354 32.38 -1.28 -1.63
CA GLU A 354 33.62 -0.54 -2.00
C GLU A 354 34.89 -1.29 -1.61
N ALA A 355 34.81 -2.23 -0.67
CA ALA A 355 35.96 -3.03 -0.23
C ALA A 355 36.23 -4.25 -1.15
N ARG A 356 35.30 -4.60 -2.04
CA ARG A 356 35.46 -5.71 -3.00
C ARG A 356 36.26 -5.26 -4.23
N GLN A 357 36.93 -6.24 -4.84
CA GLN A 357 37.62 -6.03 -6.09
C GLN A 357 36.62 -5.69 -7.24
N ASP A 358 35.58 -6.50 -7.38
CA ASP A 358 34.42 -6.15 -8.20
C ASP A 358 33.42 -5.36 -7.34
N LYS A 359 33.23 -4.10 -7.71
CA LYS A 359 32.36 -3.14 -7.02
C LYS A 359 30.92 -3.17 -7.53
N ARG A 360 30.53 -4.18 -8.35
CA ARG A 360 29.16 -4.41 -8.70
C ARG A 360 28.36 -4.84 -7.49
N PRO A 361 27.21 -4.19 -7.24
CA PRO A 361 26.40 -4.50 -6.07
C PRO A 361 25.71 -5.87 -6.20
N LEU A 362 25.56 -6.55 -5.06
CA LEU A 362 24.85 -7.81 -4.90
C LEU A 362 23.63 -7.60 -3.98
N LEU A 363 22.69 -8.56 -3.96
CA LEU A 363 21.53 -8.52 -3.06
C LEU A 363 21.94 -8.38 -1.59
N SER A 364 23.03 -9.05 -1.17
CA SER A 364 23.59 -8.95 0.19
C SER A 364 24.06 -7.55 0.59
N ASP A 365 24.22 -6.62 -0.37
CA ASP A 365 24.62 -5.23 -0.11
C ASP A 365 23.43 -4.31 0.21
N LEU A 366 22.21 -4.79 0.05
CA LEU A 366 21.02 -4.17 0.60
C LEU A 366 21.12 -4.26 2.13
N ARG A 367 21.81 -3.27 2.71
CA ARG A 367 22.20 -3.21 4.12
C ARG A 367 20.96 -3.32 5.02
N GLU A 368 21.10 -4.10 6.09
CA GLU A 368 20.24 -4.15 7.28
C GLU A 368 19.03 -5.08 7.22
N THR A 369 18.61 -5.67 6.08
CA THR A 369 17.57 -6.69 6.18
C THR A 369 17.54 -7.66 5.00
N GLY A 370 17.75 -8.95 5.24
CA GLY A 370 17.22 -10.00 4.38
C GLY A 370 15.71 -9.87 4.16
N GLN A 371 15.03 -9.03 4.98
CA GLN A 371 13.61 -8.75 4.89
C GLN A 371 13.23 -7.96 3.63
N ILE A 372 14.01 -6.90 3.27
CA ILE A 372 13.79 -6.17 2.02
C ILE A 372 13.86 -7.12 0.82
N GLU A 373 14.83 -8.04 0.85
CA GLU A 373 14.96 -9.04 -0.19
C GLU A 373 13.74 -9.98 -0.23
N GLN A 374 13.18 -10.34 0.91
CA GLN A 374 11.99 -11.20 0.97
C GLN A 374 10.72 -10.48 0.50
N ASP A 375 10.50 -9.24 0.95
CA ASP A 375 9.28 -8.49 0.70
C ASP A 375 9.17 -7.95 -0.73
N ALA A 376 10.30 -7.50 -1.32
CA ALA A 376 10.31 -6.91 -2.65
C ALA A 376 10.00 -7.94 -3.75
N ASP A 377 9.19 -7.54 -4.72
CA ASP A 377 8.88 -8.33 -5.91
C ASP A 377 9.96 -8.17 -6.98
N VAL A 378 10.46 -6.94 -7.12
CA VAL A 378 11.55 -6.59 -8.04
C VAL A 378 12.64 -5.86 -7.28
N ILE A 379 13.89 -6.26 -7.47
CA ILE A 379 15.06 -5.56 -6.92
C ILE A 379 16.00 -5.20 -8.07
N MET A 380 16.23 -3.91 -8.22
CA MET A 380 17.18 -3.34 -9.17
C MET A 380 18.40 -2.80 -8.43
N LEU A 381 19.57 -3.09 -8.94
CA LEU A 381 20.85 -2.63 -8.40
C LEU A 381 21.54 -1.78 -9.46
N MET A 382 21.92 -0.55 -9.09
CA MET A 382 22.55 0.41 -10.00
C MET A 382 24.06 0.47 -9.77
N TYR A 383 24.82 0.39 -10.85
CA TYR A 383 26.27 0.47 -10.87
C TYR A 383 26.76 1.42 -11.97
N ARG A 384 27.84 2.16 -11.66
CA ARG A 384 28.52 3.01 -12.62
C ARG A 384 30.03 2.86 -12.46
N GLU A 385 30.69 2.38 -13.52
CA GLU A 385 32.11 2.16 -13.53
C GLU A 385 32.91 3.48 -13.45
N ASP A 386 32.46 4.52 -14.17
CA ASP A 386 33.09 5.84 -14.19
C ASP A 386 33.08 6.62 -12.84
N TYR A 387 32.34 6.10 -11.87
CA TYR A 387 32.38 6.60 -10.49
C TYR A 387 33.63 6.11 -9.74
N TYR A 388 34.03 4.87 -9.99
CA TYR A 388 35.15 4.21 -9.32
C TYR A 388 36.44 4.34 -10.13
N ASP A 389 36.35 4.25 -11.44
CA ASP A 389 37.48 4.38 -12.38
C ASP A 389 37.19 5.51 -13.38
N LYS A 390 37.95 6.59 -13.26
CA LYS A 390 37.83 7.77 -14.17
C LYS A 390 38.43 7.55 -15.55
N GLU A 391 39.28 6.54 -15.67
CA GLU A 391 39.96 6.22 -16.94
C GLU A 391 39.20 5.17 -17.75
N THR A 392 38.09 4.64 -17.22
CA THR A 392 37.29 3.68 -17.94
C THR A 392 36.83 4.20 -19.29
N VAL A 393 36.73 3.28 -20.26
CA VAL A 393 36.17 3.57 -21.60
C VAL A 393 34.63 3.67 -21.56
N GLN A 394 33.99 3.19 -20.49
CA GLN A 394 32.52 3.21 -20.29
C GLN A 394 32.07 4.48 -19.56
N LYS A 395 32.51 5.66 -20.04
CA LYS A 395 32.09 6.94 -19.45
C LYS A 395 30.59 7.14 -19.60
N GLU A 396 29.96 7.67 -18.54
CA GLU A 396 28.50 7.94 -18.46
C GLU A 396 27.60 6.69 -18.51
N MET A 397 28.18 5.50 -18.62
CA MET A 397 27.40 4.26 -18.66
C MET A 397 26.96 3.88 -17.25
N THR A 398 25.67 3.58 -17.13
CA THR A 398 25.04 3.07 -15.91
C THR A 398 24.48 1.69 -16.21
N GLU A 399 24.90 0.70 -15.46
CA GLU A 399 24.36 -0.66 -15.50
C GLU A 399 23.25 -0.77 -14.46
N ILE A 400 22.06 -1.21 -14.89
CA ILE A 400 20.94 -1.55 -14.03
C ILE A 400 20.83 -3.08 -14.07
N HIS A 401 21.03 -3.70 -12.91
CA HIS A 401 20.92 -5.12 -12.73
C HIS A 401 19.60 -5.44 -12.02
N VAL A 402 18.67 -6.11 -12.69
CA VAL A 402 17.47 -6.68 -12.07
C VAL A 402 17.91 -7.97 -11.38
N ALA A 403 18.25 -7.86 -10.10
CA ALA A 403 18.83 -8.94 -9.30
C ALA A 403 17.76 -9.91 -8.74
N LYS A 404 16.53 -9.45 -8.62
CA LYS A 404 15.36 -10.25 -8.23
C LYS A 404 14.16 -9.80 -9.04
N HIS A 405 13.38 -10.77 -9.52
CA HIS A 405 12.07 -10.56 -10.11
C HIS A 405 11.20 -11.79 -9.82
N ARG A 406 10.09 -11.62 -9.07
CA ARG A 406 9.22 -12.75 -8.68
C ARG A 406 8.49 -13.35 -9.88
N ASN A 407 8.02 -12.50 -10.80
CA ASN A 407 7.12 -12.88 -11.86
C ASN A 407 7.77 -12.78 -13.26
N GLY A 408 9.11 -12.66 -13.35
CA GLY A 408 9.77 -12.48 -14.61
C GLY A 408 11.28 -12.75 -14.58
N PRO A 409 11.98 -12.49 -15.69
CA PRO A 409 13.40 -12.74 -15.81
C PRO A 409 14.23 -11.75 -14.98
N VAL A 410 15.41 -12.19 -14.59
CA VAL A 410 16.49 -11.37 -14.06
C VAL A 410 17.52 -11.08 -15.18
N GLY A 411 18.27 -9.99 -15.04
CA GLY A 411 19.26 -9.64 -16.04
C GLY A 411 19.79 -8.23 -15.87
N SER A 412 20.61 -7.77 -16.81
CA SER A 412 21.20 -6.43 -16.77
C SER A 412 21.00 -5.72 -18.09
N PHE A 413 20.82 -4.41 -18.01
CA PHE A 413 20.82 -3.52 -19.16
C PHE A 413 21.62 -2.26 -18.86
N LYS A 414 22.01 -1.54 -19.90
CA LYS A 414 22.83 -0.34 -19.77
C LYS A 414 22.09 0.89 -20.26
N LEU A 415 22.24 1.97 -19.51
CA LEU A 415 21.73 3.29 -19.85
C LEU A 415 22.90 4.28 -19.87
N ARG A 416 22.78 5.30 -20.69
CA ARG A 416 23.72 6.44 -20.66
C ARG A 416 23.17 7.52 -19.75
N PHE A 417 23.93 7.91 -18.74
CA PHE A 417 23.58 8.96 -17.81
C PHE A 417 24.17 10.30 -18.20
N LEU A 418 23.38 11.16 -18.77
CA LEU A 418 23.72 12.54 -19.09
C LEU A 418 23.68 13.38 -17.80
N LYS A 419 24.81 13.39 -17.07
CA LYS A 419 24.94 14.01 -15.72
C LYS A 419 24.55 15.49 -15.71
N GLU A 420 24.83 16.19 -16.80
CA GLU A 420 24.56 17.61 -16.94
C GLU A 420 23.05 17.92 -16.82
N PHE A 421 22.21 17.04 -17.36
CA PHE A 421 20.74 17.17 -17.37
C PHE A 421 20.06 16.29 -16.33
N GLY A 422 20.80 15.38 -15.68
CA GLY A 422 20.22 14.36 -14.81
C GLY A 422 19.32 13.39 -15.56
N ARG A 423 19.59 13.14 -16.83
CA ARG A 423 18.76 12.33 -17.73
C ARG A 423 19.42 10.99 -18.05
N PHE A 424 18.64 9.93 -18.01
CA PHE A 424 19.05 8.62 -18.51
C PHE A 424 18.44 8.38 -19.88
N VAL A 425 19.25 7.84 -20.80
CA VAL A 425 18.83 7.47 -22.16
C VAL A 425 19.25 6.05 -22.48
N GLU A 426 18.46 5.35 -23.28
CA GLU A 426 18.84 4.02 -23.73
C GLU A 426 20.05 4.09 -24.65
N VAL A 427 20.85 3.02 -24.61
CA VAL A 427 21.97 2.82 -25.52
C VAL A 427 21.44 1.91 -26.62
N GLY A 428 21.36 2.43 -27.83
CA GLY A 428 20.94 1.70 -29.02
C GLY A 428 21.83 0.53 -29.35
#